data_f10c0c54fdffbfa814d0f95d4c51a200
#
_entry.id   f10c0c54fdffbfa814d0f95d4c51a200
#
_cell.length_a   1.000
_cell.length_b   1.000
_cell.length_c   1.000
_cell.angle_alpha   90.00
_cell.angle_beta   90.00
_cell.angle_gamma   90.00
#
_symmetry.space_group_name_H-M   'P 1'
#
loop_
_entity.id
_entity.type
_entity.pdbx_description
1 polymer ?
#
loop_
_entity_poly.entity_id
_entity_poly.type
_entity_poly.pdbx_seq_one_letter_code
_entity_poly.pdbx_strand_id
1 'polypeptide(L)'
;ESELFAELRHLADQLCSLFSKNLEKYDNDKHIHTDDLPGWKDHFWKSNNIRKAHLKTIEPVGKNKMWLMHINVFPSIYCDMPIFGLDIVATPNKVSGVFCDYSKTYNGFSTDLMQEYFRETVKDLSWNRERELPPWAKEIFSVDMMAAGSVRPGEELDQLCETALKLTSFYLESSSIVPYKTKIDTTAAQNKYCENQKMNKMLHSSILAMGIPEDVKDQYVDNVLFEVIK
;
A
#
# COMPACT_ATOMS: atom_id res chain seq x y z
N GLU A 1 25.74 -1.82 6.38
CA GLU A 1 24.40 -1.62 5.80
C GLU A 1 23.80 -2.96 5.42
N SER A 2 22.51 -3.20 5.67
CA SER A 2 21.89 -4.49 5.34
C SER A 2 21.66 -4.57 3.83
N GLU A 3 22.12 -5.64 3.18
CA GLU A 3 21.87 -5.93 1.76
C GLU A 3 20.35 -5.95 1.47
N LEU A 4 19.56 -6.57 2.35
CA LEU A 4 18.11 -6.56 2.26
C LEU A 4 17.52 -5.14 2.16
N PHE A 5 18.02 -4.20 2.96
CA PHE A 5 17.52 -2.83 2.89
C PHE A 5 17.91 -2.13 1.59
N ALA A 6 19.08 -2.46 1.02
CA ALA A 6 19.48 -1.93 -0.29
C ALA A 6 18.54 -2.43 -1.41
N GLU A 7 18.18 -3.71 -1.40
CA GLU A 7 17.22 -4.28 -2.35
C GLU A 7 15.81 -3.68 -2.20
N LEU A 8 15.34 -3.50 -0.95
CA LEU A 8 14.04 -2.89 -0.69
C LEU A 8 13.98 -1.40 -1.09
N ARG A 9 15.08 -0.65 -0.93
CA ARG A 9 15.18 0.72 -1.47
C ARG A 9 15.13 0.73 -2.98
N HIS A 10 15.85 -0.20 -3.61
CA HIS A 10 15.80 -0.33 -5.06
C HIS A 10 14.36 -0.61 -5.56
N LEU A 11 13.64 -1.51 -4.91
CA LEU A 11 12.23 -1.74 -5.18
C LEU A 11 11.40 -0.46 -5.02
N ALA A 12 11.59 0.28 -3.92
CA ALA A 12 10.86 1.53 -3.67
C ALA A 12 11.13 2.57 -4.76
N ASP A 13 12.38 2.71 -5.21
CA ASP A 13 12.77 3.63 -6.30
C ASP A 13 12.13 3.22 -7.64
N GLN A 14 12.07 1.92 -7.94
CA GLN A 14 11.40 1.41 -9.13
C GLN A 14 9.89 1.69 -9.08
N LEU A 15 9.25 1.47 -7.93
CA LEU A 15 7.82 1.77 -7.73
C LEU A 15 7.54 3.28 -7.84
N CYS A 16 8.35 4.13 -7.21
CA CYS A 16 8.27 5.59 -7.38
C CYS A 16 8.38 6.01 -8.86
N SER A 17 9.26 5.36 -9.61
CA SER A 17 9.43 5.62 -11.04
C SER A 17 8.21 5.20 -11.85
N LEU A 18 7.60 4.05 -11.52
CA LEU A 18 6.35 3.59 -12.14
C LEU A 18 5.20 4.57 -11.88
N PHE A 19 5.02 5.01 -10.63
CA PHE A 19 4.01 6.01 -10.30
C PHE A 19 4.24 7.32 -11.04
N SER A 20 5.47 7.83 -11.04
CA SER A 20 5.81 9.11 -11.68
C SER A 20 5.68 9.08 -13.22
N LYS A 21 5.84 7.91 -13.83
CA LYS A 21 5.64 7.72 -15.29
C LYS A 21 4.16 7.73 -15.68
N ASN A 22 3.28 7.26 -14.82
CA ASN A 22 1.87 7.02 -15.12
C ASN A 22 0.92 8.05 -14.53
N LEU A 23 1.32 8.76 -13.48
CA LEU A 23 0.50 9.68 -12.69
C LEU A 23 1.15 11.03 -12.52
N GLU A 24 0.32 12.04 -12.26
CA GLU A 24 0.76 13.40 -11.91
C GLU A 24 1.15 13.47 -10.43
N LYS A 25 2.38 13.88 -10.14
CA LYS A 25 2.84 14.15 -8.77
C LYS A 25 2.20 15.43 -8.25
N TYR A 26 1.80 15.43 -6.98
CA TYR A 26 1.27 16.62 -6.31
C TYR A 26 1.74 16.69 -4.85
N ASP A 27 1.72 17.90 -4.30
CA ASP A 27 1.92 18.11 -2.86
C ASP A 27 0.60 17.97 -2.14
N ASN A 28 0.54 17.09 -1.14
CA ASN A 28 -0.67 16.92 -0.33
C ASN A 28 -0.71 18.02 0.73
N ASP A 29 -1.62 18.98 0.58
CA ASP A 29 -1.83 20.10 1.51
C ASP A 29 -2.26 19.68 2.92
N LYS A 30 -2.74 18.44 3.07
CA LYS A 30 -3.01 17.80 4.36
C LYS A 30 -1.80 17.07 4.94
N HIS A 31 -0.68 17.12 4.23
CA HIS A 31 0.55 16.49 4.66
C HIS A 31 1.02 17.11 5.97
N ILE A 32 1.01 16.33 7.02
CA ILE A 32 1.68 16.66 8.26
C ILE A 32 3.17 16.50 7.96
N HIS A 33 3.97 17.53 8.16
CA HIS A 33 5.39 17.62 7.79
C HIS A 33 6.22 16.43 8.32
N THR A 34 5.95 15.25 7.78
CA THR A 34 6.69 14.02 8.10
C THR A 34 8.09 14.05 7.50
N ASP A 35 8.32 14.88 6.47
CA ASP A 35 9.64 15.09 5.86
C ASP A 35 10.66 15.67 6.87
N ASP A 36 10.19 16.31 7.95
CA ASP A 36 11.03 16.75 9.06
C ASP A 36 11.44 15.59 10.00
N LEU A 37 10.81 14.42 9.87
CA LEU A 37 11.15 13.24 10.65
C LEU A 37 12.30 12.47 9.97
N PRO A 38 13.40 12.18 10.71
CA PRO A 38 14.53 11.48 10.14
C PRO A 38 14.15 10.14 9.50
N GLY A 39 14.47 9.98 8.23
CA GLY A 39 14.24 8.74 7.48
C GLY A 39 12.83 8.58 6.88
N TRP A 40 11.93 9.53 7.11
CA TRP A 40 10.60 9.51 6.51
C TRP A 40 10.60 10.15 5.13
N LYS A 41 9.86 9.55 4.19
CA LYS A 41 9.60 10.12 2.86
C LYS A 41 8.19 9.75 2.44
N ASP A 42 7.42 10.75 2.06
CA ASP A 42 6.07 10.60 1.52
C ASP A 42 6.01 11.14 0.08
N HIS A 43 5.39 10.38 -0.81
CA HIS A 43 5.18 10.77 -2.20
C HIS A 43 3.72 10.59 -2.57
N PHE A 44 3.16 11.58 -3.27
CA PHE A 44 1.75 11.58 -3.68
C PHE A 44 1.60 11.77 -5.17
N TRP A 45 0.66 11.02 -5.76
CA TRP A 45 0.27 11.16 -7.15
C TRP A 45 -1.25 11.03 -7.30
N LYS A 46 -1.75 11.52 -8.43
CA LYS A 46 -3.16 11.46 -8.83
C LYS A 46 -3.30 11.33 -10.33
N SER A 47 -4.50 10.99 -10.79
CA SER A 47 -4.96 11.10 -12.17
C SER A 47 -6.48 11.24 -12.18
N ASN A 48 -7.10 11.27 -13.36
CA ASN A 48 -8.56 11.29 -13.45
C ASN A 48 -9.21 10.06 -12.79
N ASN A 49 -8.57 8.89 -12.90
CA ASN A 49 -9.09 7.62 -12.38
C ASN A 49 -8.52 7.24 -11.01
N ILE A 50 -7.52 7.95 -10.53
CA ILE A 50 -6.90 7.76 -9.20
C ILE A 50 -6.97 9.08 -8.44
N ARG A 51 -7.80 9.10 -7.37
CA ARG A 51 -7.92 10.30 -6.52
C ARG A 51 -6.71 10.52 -5.63
N LYS A 52 -6.04 9.43 -5.21
CA LYS A 52 -4.83 9.48 -4.39
C LYS A 52 -4.01 8.20 -4.59
N ALA A 53 -2.77 8.33 -4.96
CA ALA A 53 -1.75 7.32 -4.79
C ALA A 53 -0.71 7.85 -3.80
N HIS A 54 -0.38 7.08 -2.78
CA HIS A 54 0.56 7.44 -1.73
C HIS A 54 1.58 6.33 -1.56
N LEU A 55 2.85 6.67 -1.65
CA LEU A 55 3.97 5.80 -1.30
C LEU A 55 4.77 6.46 -0.20
N LYS A 56 4.94 5.76 0.90
CA LYS A 56 5.75 6.15 2.04
C LYS A 56 6.88 5.15 2.25
N THR A 57 8.07 5.65 2.55
CA THR A 57 9.17 4.86 3.08
C THR A 57 9.64 5.41 4.42
N ILE A 58 10.08 4.52 5.30
CA ILE A 58 10.71 4.88 6.58
C ILE A 58 12.00 4.10 6.69
N GLU A 59 13.11 4.83 6.78
CA GLU A 59 14.45 4.28 6.95
C GLU A 59 14.77 4.00 8.42
N PRO A 60 15.61 2.99 8.72
CA PRO A 60 16.10 2.77 10.07
C PRO A 60 17.06 3.89 10.51
N VAL A 61 16.61 4.74 11.42
CA VAL A 61 17.38 5.87 11.97
C VAL A 61 17.32 5.85 13.49
N GLY A 62 18.44 6.11 14.15
CA GLY A 62 18.53 6.19 15.59
C GLY A 62 18.15 4.88 16.29
N LYS A 63 17.08 4.88 17.07
CA LYS A 63 16.56 3.68 17.77
C LYS A 63 15.71 2.80 16.86
N ASN A 64 15.13 3.35 15.80
CA ASN A 64 14.40 2.57 14.82
C ASN A 64 15.36 1.66 14.05
N LYS A 65 15.11 0.36 14.06
CA LYS A 65 15.89 -0.67 13.34
C LYS A 65 15.10 -1.32 12.20
N MET A 66 13.89 -0.81 11.93
CA MET A 66 13.01 -1.34 10.90
C MET A 66 13.00 -0.41 9.68
N TRP A 67 12.95 -1.02 8.52
CA TRP A 67 12.61 -0.39 7.26
C TRP A 67 11.15 -0.67 6.95
N LEU A 68 10.43 0.33 6.42
CA LEU A 68 9.03 0.19 6.05
C LEU A 68 8.77 0.85 4.70
N MET A 69 7.94 0.21 3.89
CA MET A 69 7.25 0.82 2.75
C MET A 69 5.75 0.57 2.87
N HIS A 70 4.98 1.61 2.62
CA HIS A 70 3.52 1.56 2.58
C HIS A 70 3.02 2.23 1.31
N ILE A 71 2.20 1.52 0.56
CA ILE A 71 1.54 2.03 -0.64
C ILE A 71 0.03 1.87 -0.48
N ASN A 72 -0.70 2.95 -0.74
CA ASN A 72 -2.14 2.94 -0.91
C ASN A 72 -2.52 3.71 -2.16
N VAL A 73 -3.31 3.08 -3.02
CA VAL A 73 -3.88 3.72 -4.22
C VAL A 73 -5.39 3.66 -4.16
N PHE A 74 -6.01 4.82 -4.03
CA PHE A 74 -7.45 4.99 -3.99
C PHE A 74 -7.95 5.42 -5.38
N PRO A 75 -8.80 4.63 -6.04
CA PRO A 75 -9.41 5.05 -7.30
C PRO A 75 -10.35 6.25 -7.10
N SER A 76 -10.68 6.94 -8.19
CA SER A 76 -11.81 7.87 -8.21
C SER A 76 -13.08 7.13 -7.79
N ILE A 77 -13.97 7.83 -7.07
CA ILE A 77 -15.24 7.26 -6.62
C ILE A 77 -16.17 6.86 -7.78
N TYR A 78 -15.90 7.36 -8.97
CA TYR A 78 -16.65 7.07 -10.21
C TYR A 78 -15.97 6.01 -11.09
N CYS A 79 -15.01 5.29 -10.55
CA CYS A 79 -14.30 4.24 -11.28
C CYS A 79 -14.58 2.86 -10.70
N ASP A 80 -14.80 1.90 -11.59
CA ASP A 80 -14.89 0.48 -11.26
C ASP A 80 -13.47 -0.10 -11.14
N MET A 81 -12.81 0.21 -10.01
CA MET A 81 -11.46 -0.25 -9.70
C MET A 81 -11.34 -0.59 -8.21
N PRO A 82 -10.55 -1.60 -7.83
CA PRO A 82 -10.26 -1.89 -6.42
C PRO A 82 -9.31 -0.85 -5.82
N ILE A 83 -9.25 -0.75 -4.49
CA ILE A 83 -8.13 -0.11 -3.80
C ILE A 83 -6.92 -1.02 -3.90
N PHE A 84 -5.76 -0.49 -4.23
CA PHE A 84 -4.49 -1.22 -4.16
C PHE A 84 -3.74 -0.85 -2.90
N GLY A 85 -3.32 -1.85 -2.13
CA GLY A 85 -2.48 -1.72 -0.96
C GLY A 85 -1.26 -2.62 -1.04
N LEU A 86 -0.10 -2.11 -0.62
CA LEU A 86 1.12 -2.88 -0.44
C LEU A 86 1.89 -2.36 0.77
N ASP A 87 2.10 -3.24 1.75
CA ASP A 87 2.89 -2.97 2.95
C ASP A 87 4.08 -3.92 3.03
N ILE A 88 5.28 -3.39 3.26
CA ILE A 88 6.48 -4.15 3.53
C ILE A 88 7.12 -3.62 4.80
N VAL A 89 7.32 -4.49 5.80
CA VAL A 89 8.03 -4.18 7.04
C VAL A 89 9.21 -5.11 7.18
N ALA A 90 10.41 -4.59 7.30
CA ALA A 90 11.64 -5.39 7.36
C ALA A 90 12.51 -5.05 8.56
N THR A 91 13.18 -6.07 9.08
CA THR A 91 14.33 -5.97 9.97
C THR A 91 15.61 -6.18 9.15
N PRO A 92 16.83 -5.97 9.69
CA PRO A 92 18.05 -6.14 8.90
C PRO A 92 18.23 -7.51 8.25
N ASN A 93 17.56 -8.55 8.76
CA ASN A 93 17.79 -9.93 8.34
C ASN A 93 16.64 -10.56 7.54
N LYS A 94 15.46 -9.93 7.52
CA LYS A 94 14.28 -10.47 6.85
C LYS A 94 13.17 -9.44 6.73
N VAL A 95 12.31 -9.61 5.73
CA VAL A 95 11.00 -8.96 5.72
C VAL A 95 10.13 -9.65 6.78
N SER A 96 9.75 -8.91 7.80
CA SER A 96 8.95 -9.42 8.92
C SER A 96 7.46 -9.52 8.58
N GLY A 97 7.00 -8.71 7.63
CA GLY A 97 5.64 -8.73 7.11
C GLY A 97 5.53 -8.08 5.74
N VAL A 98 4.81 -8.74 4.85
CA VAL A 98 4.34 -8.18 3.59
C VAL A 98 2.85 -8.43 3.46
N PHE A 99 2.12 -7.42 3.00
CA PHE A 99 0.68 -7.47 2.79
C PHE A 99 0.39 -6.76 1.46
N CYS A 100 -0.27 -7.46 0.55
CA CYS A 100 -0.63 -6.89 -0.75
C CYS A 100 -2.02 -7.34 -1.16
N ASP A 101 -2.85 -6.40 -1.64
CA ASP A 101 -4.23 -6.69 -2.03
C ASP A 101 -4.79 -5.71 -3.07
N TYR A 102 -5.75 -6.21 -3.83
CA TYR A 102 -6.70 -5.43 -4.62
C TYR A 102 -8.07 -5.50 -3.94
N SER A 103 -8.29 -4.60 -2.98
CA SER A 103 -9.50 -4.58 -2.15
C SER A 103 -10.71 -4.06 -2.92
N LYS A 104 -11.76 -4.86 -2.99
CA LYS A 104 -12.96 -4.57 -3.79
C LYS A 104 -13.74 -3.38 -3.25
N THR A 105 -14.08 -2.45 -4.14
CA THR A 105 -14.93 -1.28 -3.82
C THR A 105 -16.27 -1.31 -4.57
N TYR A 106 -16.35 -2.07 -5.66
CA TYR A 106 -17.52 -2.17 -6.52
C TYR A 106 -17.62 -3.57 -7.13
N ASN A 107 -18.84 -4.02 -7.42
CA ASN A 107 -19.11 -5.27 -8.13
C ASN A 107 -19.22 -4.97 -9.63
N GLY A 108 -18.11 -4.84 -10.32
CA GLY A 108 -18.07 -4.50 -11.71
C GLY A 108 -16.98 -5.24 -12.47
N PHE A 109 -17.08 -5.21 -13.79
CA PHE A 109 -16.20 -5.97 -14.67
C PHE A 109 -14.71 -5.65 -14.50
N SER A 110 -14.37 -4.36 -14.36
CA SER A 110 -12.96 -3.97 -14.25
C SER A 110 -12.37 -4.41 -12.91
N THR A 111 -13.13 -4.26 -11.81
CA THR A 111 -12.71 -4.77 -10.49
C THR A 111 -12.54 -6.28 -10.52
N ASP A 112 -13.50 -7.03 -11.08
CA ASP A 112 -13.43 -8.49 -11.14
C ASP A 112 -12.23 -8.97 -11.97
N LEU A 113 -11.97 -8.35 -13.13
CA LEU A 113 -10.81 -8.64 -13.97
C LEU A 113 -9.48 -8.37 -13.23
N MET A 114 -9.40 -7.25 -12.51
CA MET A 114 -8.19 -6.90 -11.76
C MET A 114 -7.95 -7.86 -10.59
N GLN A 115 -9.00 -8.26 -9.87
CA GLN A 115 -8.89 -9.27 -8.82
C GLN A 115 -8.52 -10.65 -9.36
N GLU A 116 -9.02 -11.03 -10.55
CA GLU A 116 -8.62 -12.26 -11.22
C GLU A 116 -7.14 -12.24 -11.58
N TYR A 117 -6.65 -11.14 -12.13
CA TYR A 117 -5.22 -10.99 -12.42
C TYR A 117 -4.37 -11.07 -11.16
N PHE A 118 -4.82 -10.44 -10.07
CA PHE A 118 -4.15 -10.54 -8.77
C PHE A 118 -4.05 -11.99 -8.32
N ARG A 119 -5.18 -12.69 -8.24
CA ARG A 119 -5.25 -14.11 -7.84
C ARG A 119 -4.33 -14.98 -8.68
N GLU A 120 -4.39 -14.85 -10.03
CA GLU A 120 -3.53 -15.62 -10.94
C GLU A 120 -2.03 -15.31 -10.76
N THR A 121 -1.70 -14.08 -10.34
CA THR A 121 -0.31 -13.70 -10.07
C THR A 121 0.21 -14.28 -8.76
N VAL A 122 -0.64 -14.42 -7.74
CA VAL A 122 -0.19 -14.84 -6.39
C VAL A 122 -0.48 -16.30 -6.06
N LYS A 123 -1.32 -17.01 -6.80
CA LYS A 123 -1.81 -18.37 -6.46
C LYS A 123 -0.72 -19.44 -6.29
N ASP A 124 0.36 -19.31 -7.05
CA ASP A 124 1.47 -20.29 -7.04
C ASP A 124 2.63 -19.83 -6.15
N LEU A 125 2.51 -18.65 -5.50
CA LEU A 125 3.51 -18.17 -4.57
C LEU A 125 3.45 -18.94 -3.27
N SER A 126 4.59 -19.33 -2.76
CA SER A 126 4.72 -19.97 -1.45
C SER A 126 5.67 -19.18 -0.57
N TRP A 127 5.32 -19.02 0.69
CA TRP A 127 6.07 -18.25 1.65
C TRP A 127 6.48 -19.12 2.84
N ASN A 128 7.67 -18.88 3.38
CA ASN A 128 8.12 -19.56 4.60
C ASN A 128 7.14 -19.42 5.76
N ARG A 129 6.38 -18.32 5.77
CA ARG A 129 5.35 -18.07 6.78
C ARG A 129 4.21 -17.26 6.19
N GLU A 130 3.07 -17.88 6.05
CA GLU A 130 1.80 -17.20 5.83
C GLU A 130 1.33 -16.50 7.12
N ARG A 131 0.57 -15.42 6.97
CA ARG A 131 0.00 -14.68 8.08
C ARG A 131 -1.52 -14.75 8.05
N GLU A 132 -2.10 -15.07 9.20
CA GLU A 132 -3.55 -14.96 9.39
C GLU A 132 -3.96 -13.49 9.54
N LEU A 133 -5.04 -13.14 8.87
CA LEU A 133 -5.63 -11.82 8.98
C LEU A 133 -6.58 -11.72 10.17
N PRO A 134 -6.56 -10.61 10.93
CA PRO A 134 -7.52 -10.37 11.99
C PRO A 134 -8.94 -10.18 11.41
N PRO A 135 -10.01 -10.35 12.22
CA PRO A 135 -11.39 -10.28 11.74
C PRO A 135 -11.73 -8.99 10.99
N TRP A 136 -11.28 -7.82 11.46
CA TRP A 136 -11.53 -6.54 10.81
C TRP A 136 -10.93 -6.46 9.40
N ALA A 137 -9.77 -7.10 9.19
CA ALA A 137 -9.10 -7.12 7.89
C ALA A 137 -9.84 -7.97 6.86
N LYS A 138 -10.45 -9.09 7.29
CA LYS A 138 -11.26 -9.97 6.43
C LYS A 138 -12.51 -9.28 5.87
N GLU A 139 -12.93 -8.15 6.46
CA GLU A 139 -14.08 -7.39 5.98
C GLU A 139 -13.78 -6.46 4.80
N ILE A 140 -12.51 -6.14 4.58
CA ILE A 140 -12.09 -5.15 3.56
C ILE A 140 -11.11 -5.71 2.53
N PHE A 141 -10.32 -6.73 2.90
CA PHE A 141 -9.38 -7.36 1.98
C PHE A 141 -10.01 -8.52 1.21
N SER A 142 -9.46 -8.80 0.04
CA SER A 142 -9.86 -9.95 -0.76
C SER A 142 -9.48 -11.27 -0.07
N VAL A 143 -10.11 -12.35 -0.50
CA VAL A 143 -9.77 -13.71 -0.03
C VAL A 143 -8.40 -14.17 -0.56
N ASP A 144 -7.93 -13.54 -1.63
CA ASP A 144 -6.67 -13.84 -2.30
C ASP A 144 -5.52 -12.95 -1.80
N MET A 145 -5.75 -12.11 -0.78
CA MET A 145 -4.74 -11.20 -0.24
C MET A 145 -3.44 -11.94 0.06
N MET A 146 -2.35 -11.45 -0.49
CA MET A 146 -1.00 -11.91 -0.15
C MET A 146 -0.61 -11.38 1.24
N ALA A 147 -0.46 -12.28 2.20
CA ALA A 147 -0.06 -11.95 3.57
C ALA A 147 1.04 -12.94 4.03
N ALA A 148 2.27 -12.47 4.07
CA ALA A 148 3.41 -13.31 4.38
C ALA A 148 4.34 -12.65 5.42
N GLY A 149 5.23 -13.44 5.97
CA GLY A 149 6.26 -12.99 6.90
C GLY A 149 7.49 -13.88 6.89
N SER A 150 8.56 -13.37 7.46
CA SER A 150 9.86 -14.05 7.49
C SER A 150 10.48 -14.30 6.11
N VAL A 151 10.14 -13.45 5.11
CA VAL A 151 10.74 -13.48 3.77
C VAL A 151 12.24 -13.17 3.90
N ARG A 152 13.08 -14.03 3.35
CA ARG A 152 14.53 -13.93 3.44
C ARG A 152 15.14 -13.42 2.13
N PRO A 153 16.34 -12.82 2.18
CA PRO A 153 17.12 -12.53 0.97
C PRO A 153 17.30 -13.76 0.10
N GLY A 154 17.39 -13.57 -1.21
CA GLY A 154 17.44 -14.60 -2.24
C GLY A 154 16.09 -14.81 -2.93
N GLU A 155 15.83 -16.02 -3.44
CA GLU A 155 14.67 -16.32 -4.29
C GLU A 155 13.32 -15.80 -3.76
N GLU A 156 13.10 -15.87 -2.44
CA GLU A 156 11.86 -15.43 -1.83
C GLU A 156 11.70 -13.90 -1.84
N LEU A 157 12.80 -13.15 -1.67
CA LEU A 157 12.81 -11.70 -1.80
C LEU A 157 12.69 -11.27 -3.25
N ASP A 158 13.38 -11.95 -4.17
CA ASP A 158 13.28 -11.70 -5.61
C ASP A 158 11.83 -11.88 -6.07
N GLN A 159 11.20 -12.98 -5.68
CA GLN A 159 9.79 -13.26 -5.94
C GLN A 159 8.86 -12.17 -5.40
N LEU A 160 9.12 -11.66 -4.18
CA LEU A 160 8.37 -10.56 -3.60
C LEU A 160 8.51 -9.29 -4.45
N CYS A 161 9.75 -8.91 -4.80
CA CYS A 161 10.03 -7.70 -5.58
C CYS A 161 9.40 -7.76 -6.98
N GLU A 162 9.54 -8.87 -7.67
CA GLU A 162 8.92 -9.09 -8.99
C GLU A 162 7.40 -9.01 -8.92
N THR A 163 6.79 -9.65 -7.92
CA THR A 163 5.34 -9.63 -7.71
C THR A 163 4.84 -8.22 -7.43
N ALA A 164 5.52 -7.47 -6.56
CA ALA A 164 5.16 -6.09 -6.24
C ALA A 164 5.19 -5.19 -7.48
N LEU A 165 6.25 -5.29 -8.29
CA LEU A 165 6.39 -4.53 -9.54
C LEU A 165 5.31 -4.93 -10.57
N LYS A 166 5.07 -6.22 -10.75
CA LYS A 166 4.08 -6.76 -11.69
C LYS A 166 2.67 -6.29 -11.35
N LEU A 167 2.26 -6.40 -10.08
CA LEU A 167 0.95 -5.97 -9.62
C LEU A 167 0.80 -4.45 -9.73
N THR A 168 1.81 -3.66 -9.33
CA THR A 168 1.76 -2.20 -9.45
C THR A 168 1.66 -1.76 -10.90
N SER A 169 2.46 -2.34 -11.81
CA SER A 169 2.43 -2.01 -13.24
C SER A 169 1.05 -2.29 -13.84
N PHE A 170 0.52 -3.48 -13.61
CA PHE A 170 -0.81 -3.85 -14.11
C PHE A 170 -1.92 -2.93 -13.57
N TYR A 171 -1.86 -2.56 -12.28
CA TYR A 171 -2.83 -1.64 -11.68
C TYR A 171 -2.80 -0.28 -12.37
N LEU A 172 -1.61 0.28 -12.58
CA LEU A 172 -1.43 1.60 -13.22
C LEU A 172 -1.84 1.58 -14.70
N GLU A 173 -1.49 0.54 -15.44
CA GLU A 173 -1.92 0.34 -16.83
C GLU A 173 -3.44 0.23 -16.91
N SER A 174 -4.05 -0.59 -16.07
CA SER A 174 -5.51 -0.72 -15.98
C SER A 174 -6.19 0.62 -15.65
N SER A 175 -5.61 1.41 -14.75
CA SER A 175 -6.15 2.71 -14.36
C SER A 175 -6.23 3.70 -15.52
N SER A 176 -5.38 3.54 -16.55
CA SER A 176 -5.37 4.42 -17.72
C SER A 176 -6.50 4.13 -18.71
N ILE A 177 -7.07 2.93 -18.68
CA ILE A 177 -8.07 2.46 -19.65
C ILE A 177 -9.47 2.23 -19.05
N VAL A 178 -9.59 2.11 -17.72
CA VAL A 178 -10.89 1.94 -17.08
C VAL A 178 -11.75 3.19 -17.31
N PRO A 179 -12.97 3.05 -17.86
CA PRO A 179 -13.81 4.19 -18.15
C PRO A 179 -14.33 4.84 -16.85
N TYR A 180 -14.31 6.16 -16.83
CA TYR A 180 -14.98 6.96 -15.83
C TYR A 180 -16.50 6.86 -15.99
N LYS A 181 -17.21 6.45 -14.93
CA LYS A 181 -18.66 6.20 -14.97
C LYS A 181 -19.39 6.96 -13.87
N THR A 182 -20.07 8.03 -14.21
CA THR A 182 -20.83 8.87 -13.25
C THR A 182 -21.95 8.14 -12.50
N LYS A 183 -22.35 6.95 -12.96
CA LYS A 183 -23.37 6.10 -12.29
C LYS A 183 -22.79 5.21 -11.18
N ILE A 184 -21.47 5.11 -11.10
CA ILE A 184 -20.77 4.38 -10.02
C ILE A 184 -20.50 5.40 -8.91
N ASP A 185 -20.70 4.98 -7.67
CA ASP A 185 -20.26 5.70 -6.47
C ASP A 185 -19.69 4.68 -5.48
N THR A 186 -18.38 4.73 -5.30
CA THR A 186 -17.66 3.83 -4.38
C THR A 186 -17.32 4.50 -3.04
N THR A 187 -17.87 5.67 -2.73
CA THR A 187 -17.58 6.44 -1.52
C THR A 187 -17.76 5.61 -0.26
N ALA A 188 -18.90 4.93 -0.10
CA ALA A 188 -19.18 4.15 1.09
C ALA A 188 -18.18 2.98 1.28
N ALA A 189 -17.81 2.30 0.19
CA ALA A 189 -16.86 1.20 0.24
C ALA A 189 -15.44 1.67 0.57
N GLN A 190 -14.99 2.78 -0.04
CA GLN A 190 -13.69 3.37 0.25
C GLN A 190 -13.63 3.89 1.70
N ASN A 191 -14.69 4.52 2.20
CA ASN A 191 -14.75 4.98 3.59
C ASN A 191 -14.73 3.79 4.56
N LYS A 192 -15.48 2.71 4.29
CA LYS A 192 -15.42 1.48 5.08
C LYS A 192 -14.00 0.93 5.14
N TYR A 193 -13.29 0.89 4.02
CA TYR A 193 -11.88 0.47 3.97
C TYR A 193 -11.01 1.33 4.90
N CYS A 194 -11.11 2.66 4.78
CA CYS A 194 -10.34 3.59 5.62
C CYS A 194 -10.65 3.42 7.11
N GLU A 195 -11.94 3.34 7.49
CA GLU A 195 -12.36 3.17 8.88
C GLU A 195 -11.88 1.84 9.49
N ASN A 196 -11.94 0.74 8.73
CA ASN A 196 -11.42 -0.55 9.18
C ASN A 196 -9.89 -0.53 9.34
N GLN A 197 -9.15 0.12 8.43
CA GLN A 197 -7.71 0.28 8.55
C GLN A 197 -7.31 1.06 9.82
N LYS A 198 -8.09 2.06 10.21
CA LYS A 198 -7.88 2.82 11.46
C LYS A 198 -8.03 1.97 12.73
N MET A 199 -8.73 0.83 12.67
CA MET A 199 -8.83 -0.11 13.78
C MET A 199 -7.55 -0.96 13.99
N ASN A 200 -6.59 -0.87 13.09
CA ASN A 200 -5.35 -1.64 13.15
C ASN A 200 -4.42 -1.14 14.26
N LYS A 201 -4.49 -1.78 15.42
CA LYS A 201 -3.63 -1.44 16.58
C LYS A 201 -2.12 -1.56 16.27
N MET A 202 -1.74 -2.46 15.38
CA MET A 202 -0.34 -2.62 14.96
C MET A 202 0.14 -1.41 14.16
N LEU A 203 -0.71 -0.82 13.32
CA LEU A 203 -0.41 0.42 12.61
C LEU A 203 -0.08 1.54 13.59
N HIS A 204 -0.96 1.81 14.56
CA HIS A 204 -0.77 2.87 15.54
C HIS A 204 0.53 2.69 16.35
N SER A 205 0.80 1.47 16.84
CA SER A 205 2.03 1.17 17.58
C SER A 205 3.27 1.30 16.71
N SER A 206 3.20 0.89 15.45
CA SER A 206 4.33 0.98 14.52
C SER A 206 4.67 2.44 14.18
N ILE A 207 3.66 3.26 13.93
CA ILE A 207 3.84 4.69 13.64
C ILE A 207 4.53 5.41 14.82
N LEU A 208 4.10 5.15 16.06
CA LEU A 208 4.73 5.71 17.27
C LEU A 208 6.18 5.20 17.40
N ALA A 209 6.40 3.91 17.24
CA ALA A 209 7.75 3.30 17.31
C ALA A 209 8.72 3.84 16.26
N MET A 210 8.19 4.32 15.13
CA MET A 210 8.97 4.89 14.03
C MET A 210 9.16 6.41 14.13
N GLY A 211 8.67 7.06 15.20
CA GLY A 211 9.02 8.43 15.55
C GLY A 211 7.98 9.49 15.29
N ILE A 212 6.77 9.17 14.84
CA ILE A 212 5.67 10.15 14.84
C ILE A 212 5.30 10.47 16.30
N PRO A 213 5.22 11.75 16.68
CA PRO A 213 4.74 12.17 17.99
C PRO A 213 3.28 11.71 18.23
N GLU A 214 2.96 11.38 19.49
CA GLU A 214 1.64 10.84 19.84
C GLU A 214 0.50 11.80 19.53
N ASP A 215 0.72 13.09 19.71
CA ASP A 215 -0.25 14.17 19.44
C ASP A 215 -0.55 14.39 17.95
N VAL A 216 0.32 13.94 17.05
CA VAL A 216 0.12 14.02 15.59
C VAL A 216 -0.25 12.68 14.92
N LYS A 217 -0.09 11.58 15.65
CA LYS A 217 -0.35 10.21 15.13
C LYS A 217 -1.75 10.08 14.54
N ASP A 218 -2.77 10.48 15.28
CA ASP A 218 -4.17 10.32 14.85
C ASP A 218 -4.46 11.21 13.63
N GLN A 219 -3.94 12.43 13.60
CA GLN A 219 -4.05 13.32 12.44
C GLN A 219 -3.37 12.73 11.20
N TYR A 220 -2.21 12.09 11.37
CA TYR A 220 -1.51 11.42 10.29
C TYR A 220 -2.31 10.23 9.73
N VAL A 221 -2.83 9.39 10.60
CA VAL A 221 -3.66 8.24 10.22
C VAL A 221 -4.94 8.71 9.53
N ASP A 222 -5.61 9.73 10.07
CA ASP A 222 -6.91 10.19 9.60
C ASP A 222 -6.84 11.03 8.32
N ASN A 223 -5.83 11.86 8.15
CA ASN A 223 -5.76 12.83 7.06
C ASN A 223 -4.76 12.46 5.97
N VAL A 224 -3.73 11.66 6.30
CA VAL A 224 -2.69 11.27 5.34
C VAL A 224 -2.86 9.84 4.86
N LEU A 225 -2.96 8.87 5.78
CA LEU A 225 -3.06 7.46 5.40
C LEU A 225 -4.47 7.08 4.93
N PHE A 226 -5.48 7.24 5.79
CA PHE A 226 -6.83 6.71 5.61
C PHE A 226 -7.91 7.81 5.70
N GLU A 227 -7.76 8.82 4.86
CA GLU A 227 -8.72 9.90 4.77
C GLU A 227 -10.07 9.41 4.23
N VAL A 228 -11.14 9.67 4.99
CA VAL A 228 -12.52 9.43 4.54
C VAL A 228 -13.00 10.55 3.61
N ILE A 229 -13.80 10.17 2.63
CA ILE A 229 -14.44 11.09 1.68
C ILE A 229 -15.68 11.68 2.36
N LYS A 230 -15.81 12.99 2.33
CA LYS A 230 -16.93 13.76 2.90
C LYS A 230 -18.00 14.03 1.86
#